data_78a454663d9f52abeee9547d490df4af
#
_entry.id   78a454663d9f52abeee9547d490df4af
#
_cell.length_a   1.000
_cell.length_b   1.000
_cell.length_c   1.000
_cell.angle_alpha   90.00
_cell.angle_beta   90.00
_cell.angle_gamma   90.00
#
_symmetry.space_group_name_H-M   'P 1'
#
loop_
_entity.id
_entity.type
_entity.pdbx_description
1 polymer ?
#
loop_
_entity_poly.entity_id
_entity_poly.type
_entity_poly.pdbx_seq_one_letter_code
_entity_poly.pdbx_strand_id
1 'polypeptide(L)'
;MSIPVEVSDRSYRRLTRFAALSVAHLVAIAVAAALPGWGGAAVLLVWLLLLPAIGPFQAEVALNPAFDEEERRRWRIALYVVPWSMTLYWHRYVRR
;
A
#
# COMPACT_ATOMS: atom_id res chain seq x y z
N MET A 1 3.61 21.08 18.20
CA MET A 1 3.35 20.58 17.86
C MET A 1 3.18 19.62 17.51
N SER A 2 2.98 19.52 18.02
CA SER A 2 3.02 18.49 17.68
C SER A 2 2.54 18.15 16.62
N ILE A 3 2.82 17.43 16.13
CA ILE A 3 2.29 17.00 14.95
C ILE A 3 1.31 15.93 15.24
N PRO A 4 0.04 16.26 15.22
CA PRO A 4 -0.98 15.31 15.62
C PRO A 4 -1.02 14.09 14.73
N VAL A 5 -0.51 14.23 13.52
CA VAL A 5 -0.50 13.12 12.56
C VAL A 5 0.85 12.46 12.48
N GLU A 6 1.70 12.73 13.44
CA GLU A 6 3.00 12.10 13.45
C GLU A 6 2.86 10.61 13.65
N VAL A 7 3.38 9.85 12.72
CA VAL A 7 3.39 8.41 12.80
C VAL A 7 4.47 8.00 13.78
N SER A 8 4.14 7.15 14.74
CA SER A 8 5.13 6.65 15.69
C SER A 8 6.24 5.90 14.96
N ASP A 9 7.41 5.80 15.57
CA ASP A 9 8.53 5.09 14.95
C ASP A 9 8.17 3.65 14.61
N ARG A 10 7.39 2.99 15.47
CA ARG A 10 6.94 1.64 15.22
C ARG A 10 6.02 1.57 14.00
N SER A 11 5.05 2.47 13.93
CA SER A 11 4.13 2.52 12.79
C SER A 11 4.86 2.90 11.52
N TYR A 12 5.79 3.85 11.60
CA TYR A 12 6.58 4.25 10.43
C TYR A 12 7.36 3.06 9.87
N ARG A 13 8.02 2.29 10.73
CA ARG A 13 8.76 1.11 10.27
C ARG A 13 7.85 0.06 9.67
N ARG A 14 6.70 -0.15 10.28
CA ARG A 14 5.73 -1.12 9.77
C ARG A 14 5.24 -0.71 8.40
N LEU A 15 4.81 0.54 8.25
CA LEU A 15 4.30 1.04 6.98
C LEU A 15 5.39 1.02 5.92
N THR A 16 6.63 1.35 6.28
CA THR A 16 7.76 1.32 5.37
C THR A 16 8.01 -0.10 4.87
N ARG A 17 7.98 -1.10 5.77
CA ARG A 17 8.16 -2.49 5.36
C ARG A 17 7.05 -2.95 4.43
N PHE A 18 5.82 -2.62 4.75
CA PHE A 18 4.68 -3.02 3.93
C PHE A 18 4.70 -2.34 2.57
N ALA A 19 5.09 -1.06 2.53
CA ALA A 19 5.24 -0.35 1.27
C ALA A 19 6.32 -1.01 0.41
N ALA A 20 7.46 -1.36 1.02
CA ALA A 20 8.53 -2.05 0.30
C ALA A 20 8.06 -3.40 -0.22
N LEU A 21 7.30 -4.16 0.59
CA LEU A 21 6.75 -5.44 0.15
C LEU A 21 5.74 -5.29 -0.97
N SER A 22 5.01 -4.18 -1.01
CA SER A 22 4.02 -3.95 -2.07
C SER A 22 4.68 -3.78 -3.44
N VAL A 23 5.96 -3.41 -3.48
CA VAL A 23 6.72 -3.37 -4.74
C VAL A 23 6.81 -4.75 -5.36
N ALA A 24 6.76 -5.81 -4.53
CA ALA A 24 6.76 -7.17 -5.04
C ALA A 24 5.57 -7.45 -5.96
N HIS A 25 4.42 -6.83 -5.69
CA HIS A 25 3.27 -6.98 -6.57
C HIS A 25 3.51 -6.34 -7.93
N LEU A 26 4.16 -5.17 -7.93
CA LEU A 26 4.52 -4.51 -9.19
C LEU A 26 5.52 -5.36 -9.99
N VAL A 27 6.50 -5.95 -9.29
CA VAL A 27 7.45 -6.86 -9.93
C VAL A 27 6.74 -8.07 -10.49
N ALA A 28 5.76 -8.63 -9.73
CA ALA A 28 4.99 -9.78 -10.20
C ALA A 28 4.20 -9.45 -11.47
N ILE A 29 3.67 -8.24 -11.58
CA ILE A 29 2.98 -7.80 -12.79
C ILE A 29 3.94 -7.77 -13.98
N ALA A 30 5.15 -7.26 -13.77
CA ALA A 30 6.17 -7.21 -14.82
C ALA A 30 6.57 -8.62 -15.26
N VAL A 31 6.74 -9.53 -14.31
CA VAL A 31 7.05 -10.93 -14.61
C VAL A 31 5.90 -11.58 -15.37
N ALA A 32 4.66 -11.27 -15.00
CA ALA A 32 3.49 -11.81 -15.67
C ALA A 32 3.45 -11.41 -17.13
N ALA A 33 3.89 -10.20 -17.44
CA ALA A 33 3.94 -9.74 -18.83
C ALA A 33 4.98 -10.49 -19.64
N ALA A 34 6.04 -10.98 -18.99
CA ALA A 34 7.14 -11.68 -19.66
C ALA A 34 6.95 -13.19 -19.71
N LEU A 35 6.17 -13.77 -18.78
CA LEU A 35 6.00 -15.21 -18.64
C LEU A 35 4.52 -15.59 -18.71
N PRO A 36 3.96 -15.72 -19.92
CA PRO A 36 2.56 -16.08 -20.06
C PRO A 36 2.30 -17.48 -19.49
N GLY A 37 1.12 -17.64 -18.91
CA GLY A 37 0.70 -18.90 -18.30
C GLY A 37 0.86 -18.95 -16.80
N TRP A 38 2.00 -18.52 -16.28
CA TRP A 38 2.24 -18.51 -14.83
C TRP A 38 2.09 -17.13 -14.20
N GLY A 39 2.21 -16.09 -15.03
CA GLY A 39 2.22 -14.72 -14.54
C GLY A 39 0.95 -14.33 -13.80
N GLY A 40 -0.21 -14.71 -14.31
CA GLY A 40 -1.47 -14.39 -13.69
C GLY A 40 -1.60 -14.98 -12.29
N ALA A 41 -1.15 -16.24 -12.13
CA ALA A 41 -1.16 -16.90 -10.84
C ALA A 41 -0.20 -16.21 -9.86
N ALA A 42 0.97 -15.79 -10.34
CA ALA A 42 1.93 -15.09 -9.50
C ALA A 42 1.38 -13.75 -9.02
N VAL A 43 0.74 -12.99 -9.90
CA VAL A 43 0.14 -11.70 -9.52
C VAL A 43 -0.93 -11.90 -8.47
N LEU A 44 -1.79 -12.90 -8.68
CA LEU A 44 -2.87 -13.18 -7.73
C LEU A 44 -2.32 -13.63 -6.38
N LEU A 45 -1.30 -14.50 -6.38
CA LEU A 45 -0.70 -14.99 -5.14
C LEU A 45 -0.08 -13.86 -4.34
N VAL A 46 0.70 -13.00 -4.99
CA VAL A 46 1.32 -11.86 -4.31
C VAL A 46 0.25 -10.92 -3.78
N TRP A 47 -0.82 -10.69 -4.54
CA TRP A 47 -1.93 -9.86 -4.10
C TRP A 47 -2.55 -10.41 -2.82
N LEU A 48 -2.80 -11.73 -2.78
CA LEU A 48 -3.36 -12.38 -1.60
C LEU A 48 -2.42 -12.26 -0.39
N LEU A 49 -1.13 -12.41 -0.61
CA LEU A 49 -0.14 -12.33 0.46
C LEU A 49 -0.01 -10.90 1.01
N LEU A 50 -0.36 -9.90 0.21
CA LEU A 50 -0.29 -8.50 0.65
C LEU A 50 -1.56 -8.04 1.37
N LEU A 51 -2.65 -8.82 1.34
CA LEU A 51 -3.88 -8.39 2.00
C LEU A 51 -3.70 -7.99 3.47
N PRO A 52 -2.94 -8.76 4.28
CA PRO A 52 -2.73 -8.34 5.67
C PRO A 52 -1.99 -7.01 5.80
N ALA A 53 -1.14 -6.69 4.84
CA ALA A 53 -0.37 -5.45 4.86
C ALA A 53 -1.25 -4.22 4.56
N ILE A 54 -2.37 -4.43 3.87
CA ILE A 54 -3.27 -3.34 3.50
C ILE A 54 -3.96 -2.74 4.73
N GLY A 55 -4.22 -3.56 5.76
CA GLY A 55 -4.92 -3.11 6.96
C GLY A 55 -4.33 -1.85 7.59
N PRO A 56 -3.04 -1.82 7.93
CA PRO A 56 -2.43 -0.62 8.49
C PRO A 56 -2.55 0.61 7.59
N PHE A 57 -2.44 0.43 6.28
CA PHE A 57 -2.60 1.53 5.35
C PHE A 57 -4.05 2.01 5.29
N GLN A 58 -5.02 1.11 5.38
CA GLN A 58 -6.43 1.48 5.43
C GLN A 58 -6.71 2.34 6.68
N ALA A 59 -6.13 1.96 7.81
CA ALA A 59 -6.28 2.73 9.03
C ALA A 59 -5.65 4.11 8.89
N GLU A 60 -4.49 4.18 8.26
CA GLU A 60 -3.80 5.46 8.01
C GLU A 60 -4.66 6.38 7.15
N VAL A 61 -5.22 5.86 6.09
CA VAL A 61 -6.09 6.63 5.19
C VAL A 61 -7.33 7.11 5.94
N ALA A 62 -7.92 6.24 6.76
CA ALA A 62 -9.13 6.58 7.50
C ALA A 62 -8.90 7.72 8.49
N LEU A 63 -7.68 7.85 9.01
CA LEU A 63 -7.35 8.85 10.02
C LEU A 63 -6.63 10.07 9.45
N ASN A 64 -6.31 10.07 8.17
CA ASN A 64 -5.54 11.16 7.58
C ASN A 64 -6.43 12.40 7.40
N PRO A 65 -6.15 13.50 8.12
CA PRO A 65 -6.98 14.70 8.04
C PRO A 65 -6.80 15.49 6.76
N ALA A 66 -5.79 15.18 5.97
CA ALA A 66 -5.56 15.87 4.70
C ALA A 66 -6.55 15.44 3.62
N PHE A 67 -7.28 14.34 3.84
CA PHE A 67 -8.20 13.81 2.85
C PHE A 67 -9.62 14.27 3.10
N ASP A 68 -10.33 14.65 2.04
CA ASP A 68 -11.77 14.74 2.11
C ASP A 68 -12.35 13.32 1.96
N GLU A 69 -13.66 13.20 2.01
CA GLU A 69 -14.28 11.89 2.02
C GLU A 69 -14.10 11.15 0.70
N GLU A 70 -14.09 11.87 -0.42
CA GLU A 70 -13.92 11.28 -1.73
C GLU A 70 -12.49 10.77 -1.93
N GLU A 71 -11.50 11.56 -1.54
CA GLU A 71 -10.10 11.15 -1.63
C GLU A 71 -9.83 9.94 -0.76
N ARG A 72 -10.41 9.93 0.46
CA ARG A 72 -10.25 8.81 1.37
C ARG A 72 -10.82 7.53 0.77
N ARG A 73 -11.98 7.63 0.15
CA ARG A 73 -12.59 6.48 -0.51
C ARG A 73 -11.74 5.97 -1.67
N ARG A 74 -11.21 6.88 -2.48
CA ARG A 74 -10.34 6.50 -3.60
C ARG A 74 -9.11 5.77 -3.14
N TRP A 75 -8.45 6.25 -2.09
CA TRP A 75 -7.27 5.59 -1.56
C TRP A 75 -7.59 4.22 -0.98
N ARG A 76 -8.71 4.10 -0.29
CA ARG A 76 -9.11 2.81 0.28
C ARG A 76 -9.36 1.78 -0.80
N ILE A 77 -10.01 2.18 -1.87
CA ILE A 77 -10.24 1.28 -3.00
C ILE A 77 -8.92 0.95 -3.69
N ALA A 78 -8.08 1.94 -3.94
CA ALA A 78 -6.81 1.75 -4.62
C ALA A 78 -5.90 0.79 -3.86
N LEU A 79 -5.87 0.89 -2.53
CA LEU A 79 -5.04 0.01 -1.71
C LEU A 79 -5.45 -1.46 -1.86
N TYR A 80 -6.73 -1.74 -2.03
CA TYR A 80 -7.18 -3.12 -2.24
C TYR A 80 -6.98 -3.59 -3.67
N VAL A 81 -7.31 -2.75 -4.64
CA VAL A 81 -7.27 -3.14 -6.05
C VAL A 81 -5.85 -3.16 -6.59
N VAL A 82 -5.05 -2.20 -6.15
CA VAL A 82 -3.68 -2.01 -6.63
C VAL A 82 -2.75 -1.95 -5.41
N PRO A 83 -2.34 -3.12 -4.88
CA PRO A 83 -1.53 -3.15 -3.64
C PRO A 83 -0.25 -2.33 -3.70
N TRP A 84 0.39 -2.23 -4.87
CA TRP A 84 1.61 -1.43 -4.98
C TRP A 84 1.34 0.07 -4.75
N SER A 85 0.08 0.50 -4.70
CA SER A 85 -0.25 1.87 -4.35
C SER A 85 0.14 2.20 -2.90
N MET A 86 0.39 1.19 -2.06
CA MET A 86 0.95 1.41 -0.74
C MET A 86 2.28 2.15 -0.80
N THR A 87 3.11 1.85 -1.81
CA THR A 87 4.38 2.54 -2.01
C THR A 87 4.15 4.02 -2.34
N LEU A 88 3.16 4.31 -3.19
CA LEU A 88 2.83 5.68 -3.53
C LEU A 88 2.31 6.45 -2.32
N TYR A 89 1.44 5.82 -1.54
CA TYR A 89 0.91 6.44 -0.33
C TYR A 89 2.04 6.73 0.65
N TRP A 90 2.91 5.75 0.87
CA TRP A 90 4.05 5.91 1.76
C TRP A 90 4.93 7.08 1.32
N HIS A 91 5.24 7.13 0.04
CA HIS A 91 6.11 8.18 -0.50
C HIS A 91 5.51 9.57 -0.29
N ARG A 92 4.19 9.71 -0.44
CA ARG A 92 3.53 11.00 -0.38
C ARG A 92 3.17 11.44 1.04
N TYR A 93 2.80 10.51 1.90
CA TYR A 93 2.18 10.85 3.19
C TYR A 93 2.89 10.28 4.41
N VAL A 94 3.69 9.26 4.28
CA VAL A 94 4.35 8.59 5.40
C VAL A 94 5.83 8.93 5.47
N ARG A 95 6.48 9.03 4.33
CA ARG A 95 7.92 9.26 4.25
C ARG A 95 8.30 10.52 5.00
N ARG A 96 9.33 10.41 5.82
CA ARG A 96 9.89 11.52 6.57
C ARG A 96 10.92 12.27 5.79
#